data_cc6231c4657db9e08485098c50f8ceed
#
_entry.id   cc6231c4657db9e08485098c50f8ceed
#
_cell.length_a   1.000
_cell.length_b   1.000
_cell.length_c   1.000
_cell.angle_alpha   90.00
_cell.angle_beta   90.00
_cell.angle_gamma   90.00
#
_symmetry.space_group_name_H-M   'P 1'
#
loop_
_entity.id
_entity.type
_entity.pdbx_description
1 polymer ?
#
loop_
_entity_poly.entity_id
_entity_poly.type
_entity_poly.pdbx_seq_one_letter_code
_entity_poly.pdbx_strand_id
1 'polypeptide(L)'
;MTFQPNTVNTVDAAAAANTADAAAESQAAFPLSRDETHRLLEKRHGIQTQKAFDNAVVGIAGLGGLGSHIAVSLARLGIGRLILADFDTVEATNLHRQHYIGADIGTPKAWALTRQLQAINPYLTYEPHVVRITPDQVKPLFEPCTIIIEAFDDAETKAWFTQTCLTELTRTTLIGASGMAGLGSANTITTTRPFARFYLCGDGASDVTTHISLTAPRVSVCASHMATAAMRVILGRDPLQDG
;
A
#
# COMPACT_ATOMS: atom_id res chain seq x y z
N MET A 1 4.68 -43.25 2.10
CA MET A 1 5.18 -41.88 2.00
C MET A 1 4.40 -41.05 2.99
N THR A 2 4.97 -40.76 4.14
CA THR A 2 4.38 -40.05 5.28
C THR A 2 4.50 -38.54 5.02
N PHE A 3 3.36 -37.88 4.96
CA PHE A 3 3.27 -36.42 4.91
C PHE A 3 3.77 -35.84 6.25
N GLN A 4 4.78 -34.98 6.20
CA GLN A 4 5.14 -34.13 7.35
C GLN A 4 4.33 -32.83 7.25
N PRO A 5 3.71 -32.35 8.34
CA PRO A 5 3.01 -31.08 8.34
C PRO A 5 4.01 -29.92 8.35
N ASN A 6 3.71 -28.92 7.54
CA ASN A 6 4.46 -27.67 7.32
C ASN A 6 4.74 -26.91 8.63
N THR A 7 5.99 -26.58 8.87
CA THR A 7 6.50 -25.74 9.97
C THR A 7 6.33 -24.23 9.69
N VAL A 8 5.15 -23.78 9.35
CA VAL A 8 4.88 -22.35 9.03
C VAL A 8 4.48 -21.53 10.26
N ASN A 9 4.15 -22.15 11.40
CA ASN A 9 3.45 -21.46 12.49
C ASN A 9 4.30 -20.84 13.61
N THR A 10 5.61 -21.01 13.66
CA THR A 10 6.42 -20.49 14.78
C THR A 10 7.09 -19.15 14.51
N VAL A 11 7.40 -18.84 13.26
CA VAL A 11 8.03 -17.57 12.87
C VAL A 11 7.00 -16.43 12.85
N ASP A 12 5.77 -16.72 12.42
CA ASP A 12 4.67 -15.74 12.38
C ASP A 12 4.18 -15.33 13.78
N ALA A 13 4.16 -16.25 14.74
CA ALA A 13 3.71 -15.93 16.10
C ALA A 13 4.71 -15.04 16.87
N ALA A 14 6.02 -15.28 16.72
CA ALA A 14 7.05 -14.44 17.33
C ALA A 14 7.13 -13.04 16.66
N ALA A 15 6.92 -12.97 15.35
CA ALA A 15 6.88 -11.72 14.62
C ALA A 15 5.62 -10.90 14.97
N ALA A 16 4.46 -11.55 15.14
CA ALA A 16 3.22 -10.90 15.57
C ALA A 16 3.31 -10.37 17.01
N ALA A 17 3.96 -11.08 17.92
CA ALA A 17 4.21 -10.60 19.28
C ALA A 17 5.13 -9.37 19.28
N ASN A 18 6.21 -9.38 18.50
CA ASN A 18 7.11 -8.22 18.34
C ASN A 18 6.40 -6.98 17.76
N THR A 19 5.38 -7.16 16.93
CA THR A 19 4.63 -6.01 16.37
C THR A 19 3.62 -5.44 17.34
N ALA A 20 3.01 -6.26 18.20
CA ALA A 20 2.09 -5.77 19.23
C ALA A 20 2.84 -4.93 20.27
N ASP A 21 4.01 -5.39 20.73
CA ASP A 21 4.87 -4.65 21.65
C ASP A 21 5.40 -3.35 21.04
N ALA A 22 5.88 -3.40 19.78
CA ALA A 22 6.34 -2.21 19.06
C ALA A 22 5.20 -1.21 18.80
N ALA A 23 3.98 -1.67 18.58
CA ALA A 23 2.81 -0.81 18.44
C ALA A 23 2.46 -0.13 19.78
N ALA A 24 2.52 -0.85 20.88
CA ALA A 24 2.27 -0.30 22.22
C ALA A 24 3.33 0.73 22.61
N GLU A 25 4.61 0.46 22.36
CA GLU A 25 5.70 1.39 22.57
C GLU A 25 5.57 2.66 21.71
N SER A 26 5.20 2.51 20.43
CA SER A 26 4.97 3.63 19.51
C SER A 26 3.80 4.50 19.96
N GLN A 27 2.72 3.91 20.46
CA GLN A 27 1.57 4.65 21.01
C GLN A 27 1.94 5.40 22.31
N ALA A 28 2.72 4.77 23.18
CA ALA A 28 3.16 5.40 24.43
C ALA A 28 4.14 6.57 24.18
N ALA A 29 4.95 6.50 23.12
CA ALA A 29 5.91 7.54 22.75
C ALA A 29 5.29 8.66 21.88
N PHE A 30 4.10 8.47 21.31
CA PHE A 30 3.46 9.46 20.45
C PHE A 30 2.93 10.64 21.28
N PRO A 31 3.22 11.90 20.93
CA PRO A 31 2.99 13.05 21.80
C PRO A 31 1.52 13.45 21.97
N LEU A 32 0.62 12.87 21.16
CA LEU A 32 -0.81 13.13 21.17
C LEU A 32 -1.58 11.85 21.49
N SER A 33 -2.67 11.96 22.22
CA SER A 33 -3.61 10.85 22.43
C SER A 33 -4.35 10.48 21.13
N ARG A 34 -4.98 9.30 21.13
CA ARG A 34 -5.86 8.88 20.02
C ARG A 34 -6.92 9.91 19.70
N ASP A 35 -7.61 10.42 20.73
CA ASP A 35 -8.72 11.37 20.57
C ASP A 35 -8.23 12.73 20.05
N GLU A 36 -7.06 13.17 20.47
CA GLU A 36 -6.47 14.42 19.96
C GLU A 36 -6.06 14.28 18.52
N THR A 37 -5.38 13.18 18.17
CA THR A 37 -4.98 12.89 16.78
C THR A 37 -6.22 12.83 15.87
N HIS A 38 -7.26 12.11 16.28
CA HIS A 38 -8.50 11.98 15.53
C HIS A 38 -9.19 13.34 15.34
N ARG A 39 -9.34 14.15 16.40
CA ARG A 39 -9.91 15.48 16.32
C ARG A 39 -9.15 16.43 15.39
N LEU A 40 -7.81 16.31 15.32
CA LEU A 40 -7.01 17.09 14.39
C LEU A 40 -7.27 16.68 12.93
N LEU A 41 -7.43 15.40 12.65
CA LEU A 41 -7.80 14.92 11.33
C LEU A 41 -9.19 15.38 10.94
N GLU A 42 -10.21 15.27 11.83
CA GLU A 42 -11.56 15.79 11.62
C GLU A 42 -11.58 17.29 11.32
N LYS A 43 -10.77 18.05 12.05
CA LYS A 43 -10.63 19.51 11.80
C LYS A 43 -10.09 19.82 10.41
N ARG A 44 -9.22 18.97 9.85
CA ARG A 44 -8.59 19.16 8.53
C ARG A 44 -9.45 18.65 7.38
N HIS A 45 -10.08 17.51 7.55
CA HIS A 45 -10.81 16.80 6.49
C HIS A 45 -12.32 17.04 6.55
N GLY A 46 -12.85 17.46 7.70
CA GLY A 46 -14.26 17.43 8.03
C GLY A 46 -14.71 16.07 8.58
N ILE A 47 -15.66 16.09 9.52
CA ILE A 47 -16.13 14.91 10.27
C ILE A 47 -16.59 13.78 9.36
N GLN A 48 -17.38 14.08 8.31
CA GLN A 48 -17.90 13.04 7.41
C GLN A 48 -16.79 12.40 6.56
N THR A 49 -15.83 13.20 6.11
CA THR A 49 -14.67 12.72 5.36
C THR A 49 -13.81 11.81 6.24
N GLN A 50 -13.51 12.25 7.47
CA GLN A 50 -12.70 11.44 8.38
C GLN A 50 -13.42 10.14 8.75
N LYS A 51 -14.71 10.17 9.00
CA LYS A 51 -15.51 8.96 9.25
C LYS A 51 -15.45 7.96 8.07
N ALA A 52 -15.41 8.43 6.84
CA ALA A 52 -15.24 7.56 5.68
C ALA A 52 -13.84 6.93 5.66
N PHE A 53 -12.80 7.69 6.01
CA PHE A 53 -11.43 7.19 6.13
C PHE A 53 -11.29 6.17 7.26
N ASP A 54 -11.85 6.42 8.44
CA ASP A 54 -11.80 5.51 9.60
C ASP A 54 -12.38 4.11 9.28
N ASN A 55 -13.42 4.06 8.46
CA ASN A 55 -14.09 2.82 8.07
C ASN A 55 -13.46 2.13 6.85
N ALA A 56 -12.51 2.76 6.19
CA ALA A 56 -11.89 2.21 4.99
C ALA A 56 -10.85 1.13 5.33
N VAL A 57 -10.85 0.08 4.52
CA VAL A 57 -9.84 -0.98 4.54
C VAL A 57 -9.17 -1.00 3.17
N VAL A 58 -7.87 -0.75 3.14
CA VAL A 58 -7.07 -0.72 1.90
C VAL A 58 -6.00 -1.78 1.95
N GLY A 59 -5.98 -2.66 0.95
CA GLY A 59 -4.91 -3.61 0.73
C GLY A 59 -3.83 -3.06 -0.20
N ILE A 60 -2.57 -3.29 0.12
CA ILE A 60 -1.43 -2.90 -0.72
C ILE A 60 -0.61 -4.15 -1.01
N ALA A 61 -0.61 -4.57 -2.27
CA ALA A 61 0.15 -5.71 -2.76
C ALA A 61 1.42 -5.23 -3.47
N GLY A 62 2.57 -5.49 -2.86
CA GLY A 62 3.87 -4.93 -3.21
C GLY A 62 4.16 -3.64 -2.43
N LEU A 63 5.27 -3.63 -1.69
CA LEU A 63 5.67 -2.50 -0.84
C LEU A 63 7.00 -1.88 -1.32
N GLY A 64 7.22 -1.94 -2.63
CA GLY A 64 8.35 -1.31 -3.30
C GLY A 64 8.20 0.22 -3.43
N GLY A 65 8.65 0.76 -4.57
CA GLY A 65 8.62 2.20 -4.85
C GLY A 65 7.23 2.81 -4.72
N LEU A 66 6.22 2.21 -5.35
CA LEU A 66 4.84 2.71 -5.27
C LEU A 66 4.21 2.44 -3.92
N GLY A 67 4.16 1.15 -3.51
CA GLY A 67 3.41 0.74 -2.33
C GLY A 67 3.88 1.40 -1.05
N SER A 68 5.19 1.61 -0.86
CA SER A 68 5.71 2.28 0.33
C SER A 68 5.28 3.75 0.43
N HIS A 69 5.32 4.49 -0.67
CA HIS A 69 4.84 5.89 -0.71
C HIS A 69 3.34 6.01 -0.55
N ILE A 70 2.57 5.09 -1.15
CA ILE A 70 1.10 5.05 -1.03
C ILE A 70 0.70 4.77 0.41
N ALA A 71 1.32 3.78 1.07
CA ALA A 71 1.03 3.44 2.47
C ALA A 71 1.24 4.63 3.40
N VAL A 72 2.35 5.36 3.23
CA VAL A 72 2.63 6.59 3.98
C VAL A 72 1.57 7.66 3.73
N SER A 73 1.15 7.86 2.49
CA SER A 73 0.12 8.83 2.13
C SER A 73 -1.23 8.47 2.79
N LEU A 74 -1.63 7.20 2.75
CA LEU A 74 -2.88 6.72 3.34
C LEU A 74 -2.86 6.76 4.88
N ALA A 75 -1.73 6.45 5.51
CA ALA A 75 -1.56 6.60 6.96
C ALA A 75 -1.70 8.05 7.40
N ARG A 76 -1.17 9.01 6.64
CA ARG A 76 -1.32 10.45 6.90
C ARG A 76 -2.76 10.95 6.73
N LEU A 77 -3.54 10.33 5.83
CA LEU A 77 -4.99 10.59 5.71
C LEU A 77 -5.80 10.01 6.88
N GLY A 78 -5.23 9.09 7.66
CA GLY A 78 -5.95 8.43 8.74
C GLY A 78 -6.86 7.30 8.25
N ILE A 79 -6.44 6.54 7.22
CA ILE A 79 -7.19 5.37 6.76
C ILE A 79 -7.18 4.29 7.84
N GLY A 80 -8.36 3.85 8.27
CA GLY A 80 -8.54 3.05 9.48
C GLY A 80 -7.76 1.73 9.50
N ARG A 81 -7.63 1.04 8.33
CA ARG A 81 -6.93 -0.24 8.26
C ARG A 81 -6.16 -0.39 6.94
N LEU A 82 -4.87 -0.77 7.05
CA LEU A 82 -4.01 -1.08 5.92
C LEU A 82 -3.52 -2.53 6.01
N ILE A 83 -3.79 -3.34 4.98
CA ILE A 83 -3.24 -4.69 4.80
C ILE A 83 -2.03 -4.55 3.88
N LEU A 84 -0.85 -4.92 4.36
CA LEU A 84 0.44 -4.65 3.74
C LEU A 84 1.11 -5.97 3.37
N ALA A 85 1.19 -6.33 2.10
CA ALA A 85 1.70 -7.62 1.67
C ALA A 85 2.90 -7.48 0.73
N ASP A 86 4.04 -8.04 1.14
CA ASP A 86 5.28 -8.14 0.36
C ASP A 86 6.14 -9.26 0.95
N PHE A 87 6.89 -9.97 0.10
CA PHE A 87 7.78 -11.05 0.55
C PHE A 87 9.25 -10.61 0.66
N ASP A 88 9.60 -9.46 0.11
CA ASP A 88 10.97 -8.99 0.02
C ASP A 88 11.48 -8.39 1.34
N THR A 89 12.80 -8.35 1.42
CA THR A 89 13.57 -7.65 2.43
C THR A 89 14.07 -6.32 1.86
N VAL A 90 14.24 -5.31 2.70
CA VAL A 90 14.80 -4.01 2.31
C VAL A 90 16.27 -4.16 1.96
N GLU A 91 16.67 -3.70 0.78
CA GLU A 91 18.03 -3.66 0.29
C GLU A 91 18.53 -2.24 0.13
N ALA A 92 19.85 -2.04 0.18
CA ALA A 92 20.47 -0.73 -0.03
C ALA A 92 20.10 -0.12 -1.40
N THR A 93 19.95 -0.97 -2.43
CA THR A 93 19.50 -0.59 -3.78
C THR A 93 18.07 -0.07 -3.83
N ASN A 94 17.29 -0.26 -2.79
CA ASN A 94 15.90 0.21 -2.73
C ASN A 94 15.79 1.66 -2.27
N LEU A 95 16.75 2.14 -1.48
CA LEU A 95 16.68 3.42 -0.78
C LEU A 95 16.56 4.65 -1.73
N HIS A 96 17.00 4.53 -2.97
CA HIS A 96 16.95 5.65 -3.92
C HIS A 96 15.52 5.98 -4.42
N ARG A 97 14.52 5.07 -4.20
CA ARG A 97 13.14 5.29 -4.69
C ARG A 97 12.03 4.75 -3.79
N GLN A 98 12.35 4.01 -2.73
CA GLN A 98 11.39 3.46 -1.78
C GLN A 98 11.44 4.24 -0.47
N HIS A 99 10.39 4.18 0.33
CA HIS A 99 10.27 4.97 1.55
C HIS A 99 11.02 4.38 2.73
N TYR A 100 12.04 3.57 2.50
CA TYR A 100 12.87 2.97 3.54
C TYR A 100 14.10 3.83 3.83
N ILE A 101 14.66 3.62 5.02
CA ILE A 101 15.89 4.28 5.49
C ILE A 101 16.99 3.25 5.72
N GLY A 102 18.24 3.71 5.92
CA GLY A 102 19.38 2.81 6.12
C GLY A 102 19.21 1.82 7.28
N ALA A 103 18.49 2.21 8.34
CA ALA A 103 18.20 1.34 9.48
C ALA A 103 17.21 0.20 9.15
N ASP A 104 16.53 0.24 8.02
CA ASP A 104 15.59 -0.80 7.60
C ASP A 104 16.25 -1.92 6.79
N ILE A 105 17.49 -1.72 6.31
CA ILE A 105 18.21 -2.72 5.49
C ILE A 105 18.26 -4.06 6.23
N GLY A 106 17.89 -5.13 5.53
CA GLY A 106 17.82 -6.48 6.07
C GLY A 106 16.52 -6.84 6.78
N THR A 107 15.59 -5.87 6.96
CA THR A 107 14.27 -6.12 7.54
C THR A 107 13.25 -6.44 6.43
N PRO A 108 12.33 -7.39 6.61
CA PRO A 108 11.22 -7.59 5.67
C PRO A 108 10.44 -6.29 5.45
N LYS A 109 10.14 -5.96 4.19
CA LYS A 109 9.50 -4.70 3.80
C LYS A 109 8.19 -4.45 4.55
N ALA A 110 7.37 -5.48 4.71
CA ALA A 110 6.09 -5.36 5.43
C ALA A 110 6.29 -4.90 6.89
N TRP A 111 7.29 -5.42 7.58
CA TRP A 111 7.60 -5.03 8.96
C TRP A 111 8.26 -3.66 9.05
N ALA A 112 9.25 -3.38 8.19
CA ALA A 112 9.93 -2.10 8.16
C ALA A 112 8.94 -0.96 7.91
N LEU A 113 8.06 -1.11 6.93
CA LEU A 113 7.04 -0.12 6.61
C LEU A 113 6.04 0.06 7.76
N THR A 114 5.55 -1.02 8.34
CA THR A 114 4.61 -0.96 9.48
C THR A 114 5.19 -0.12 10.62
N ARG A 115 6.45 -0.33 10.99
CA ARG A 115 7.14 0.48 12.02
C ARG A 115 7.16 1.97 11.67
N GLN A 116 7.44 2.32 10.41
CA GLN A 116 7.43 3.70 9.95
C GLN A 116 6.01 4.31 9.99
N LEU A 117 4.98 3.54 9.60
CA LEU A 117 3.60 3.98 9.63
C LEU A 117 3.10 4.21 11.06
N GLN A 118 3.49 3.35 12.01
CA GLN A 118 3.22 3.52 13.43
C GLN A 118 3.84 4.81 13.99
N ALA A 119 5.02 5.22 13.51
CA ALA A 119 5.61 6.49 13.90
C ALA A 119 4.86 7.71 13.30
N ILE A 120 4.10 7.54 12.21
CA ILE A 120 3.26 8.58 11.61
C ILE A 120 1.90 8.67 12.32
N ASN A 121 1.23 7.54 12.49
CA ASN A 121 -0.06 7.45 13.19
C ASN A 121 -0.19 6.06 13.86
N PRO A 122 0.12 5.94 15.15
CA PRO A 122 0.11 4.66 15.86
C PRO A 122 -1.31 4.12 16.15
N TYR A 123 -2.35 4.89 15.85
CA TYR A 123 -3.74 4.58 16.20
C TYR A 123 -4.52 3.89 15.09
N LEU A 124 -3.93 3.73 13.91
CA LEU A 124 -4.50 2.98 12.80
C LEU A 124 -4.16 1.49 12.91
N THR A 125 -4.92 0.67 12.21
CA THR A 125 -4.64 -0.78 12.15
C THR A 125 -3.75 -1.08 10.95
N TYR A 126 -2.59 -1.67 11.22
CA TYR A 126 -1.64 -2.12 10.20
C TYR A 126 -1.49 -3.64 10.28
N GLU A 127 -1.70 -4.34 9.17
CA GLU A 127 -1.59 -5.80 9.07
C GLU A 127 -0.49 -6.17 8.09
N PRO A 128 0.76 -6.33 8.55
CA PRO A 128 1.87 -6.76 7.71
C PRO A 128 1.84 -8.26 7.43
N HIS A 129 1.99 -8.61 6.16
CA HIS A 129 2.12 -9.98 5.69
C HIS A 129 3.41 -10.14 4.90
N VAL A 130 4.35 -10.92 5.42
CA VAL A 130 5.56 -11.30 4.69
C VAL A 130 5.25 -12.53 3.86
N VAL A 131 4.73 -12.33 2.67
CA VAL A 131 4.21 -13.41 1.83
C VAL A 131 4.42 -13.13 0.34
N ARG A 132 4.85 -14.16 -0.41
CA ARG A 132 4.75 -14.17 -1.87
C ARG A 132 3.33 -14.57 -2.24
N ILE A 133 2.53 -13.57 -2.63
CA ILE A 133 1.11 -13.77 -2.94
C ILE A 133 0.97 -14.75 -4.12
N THR A 134 0.05 -15.69 -3.99
CA THR A 134 -0.37 -16.62 -5.04
C THR A 134 -1.86 -16.39 -5.35
N PRO A 135 -2.39 -16.84 -6.52
CA PRO A 135 -3.79 -16.60 -6.88
C PRO A 135 -4.81 -17.04 -5.82
N ASP A 136 -4.60 -18.19 -5.17
CA ASP A 136 -5.45 -18.74 -4.12
C ASP A 136 -5.41 -17.94 -2.80
N GLN A 137 -4.39 -17.12 -2.61
CA GLN A 137 -4.24 -16.25 -1.43
C GLN A 137 -4.87 -14.88 -1.61
N VAL A 138 -5.17 -14.45 -2.84
CA VAL A 138 -5.72 -13.10 -3.10
C VAL A 138 -7.00 -12.87 -2.31
N LYS A 139 -7.97 -13.77 -2.42
CA LYS A 139 -9.27 -13.62 -1.75
C LYS A 139 -9.13 -13.69 -0.23
N PRO A 140 -8.52 -14.70 0.39
CA PRO A 140 -8.35 -14.76 1.84
C PRO A 140 -7.66 -13.51 2.41
N LEU A 141 -6.68 -12.96 1.71
CA LEU A 141 -5.89 -11.84 2.19
C LEU A 141 -6.62 -10.49 2.03
N PHE A 142 -7.34 -10.29 0.93
CA PHE A 142 -7.88 -8.98 0.56
C PHE A 142 -9.42 -8.90 0.54
N GLU A 143 -10.15 -9.94 0.93
CA GLU A 143 -11.61 -9.90 1.00
C GLU A 143 -12.18 -8.75 1.85
N PRO A 144 -11.55 -8.35 2.99
CA PRO A 144 -12.02 -7.21 3.76
C PRO A 144 -11.83 -5.86 3.07
N CYS A 145 -11.02 -5.78 2.00
CA CYS A 145 -10.62 -4.52 1.38
C CYS A 145 -11.73 -3.95 0.50
N THR A 146 -12.01 -2.67 0.68
CA THR A 146 -12.82 -1.88 -0.27
C THR A 146 -11.98 -1.44 -1.48
N ILE A 147 -10.68 -1.28 -1.28
CA ILE A 147 -9.71 -0.92 -2.32
C ILE A 147 -8.49 -1.82 -2.19
N ILE A 148 -7.95 -2.23 -3.33
CA ILE A 148 -6.66 -2.89 -3.42
C ILE A 148 -5.76 -2.06 -4.33
N ILE A 149 -4.54 -1.84 -3.87
CA ILE A 149 -3.44 -1.24 -4.61
C ILE A 149 -2.55 -2.37 -5.14
N GLU A 150 -2.44 -2.48 -6.45
CA GLU A 150 -1.47 -3.34 -7.11
C GLU A 150 -0.19 -2.53 -7.39
N ALA A 151 0.91 -2.88 -6.75
CA ALA A 151 2.18 -2.16 -6.81
C ALA A 151 3.40 -3.06 -7.09
N PHE A 152 3.18 -4.16 -7.82
CA PHE A 152 4.24 -5.06 -8.27
C PHE A 152 5.08 -4.41 -9.38
N ASP A 153 6.28 -4.93 -9.58
CA ASP A 153 7.20 -4.54 -10.66
C ASP A 153 7.25 -5.58 -11.80
N ASP A 154 6.78 -6.80 -11.57
CA ASP A 154 6.75 -7.86 -12.55
C ASP A 154 5.42 -7.87 -13.34
N ALA A 155 5.52 -7.81 -14.68
CA ALA A 155 4.38 -7.70 -15.56
C ALA A 155 3.44 -8.94 -15.53
N GLU A 156 4.01 -10.14 -15.36
CA GLU A 156 3.23 -11.37 -15.27
C GLU A 156 2.41 -11.40 -13.98
N THR A 157 3.04 -11.06 -12.86
CA THR A 157 2.40 -10.93 -11.55
C THR A 157 1.28 -9.90 -11.58
N LYS A 158 1.51 -8.71 -12.17
CA LYS A 158 0.48 -7.68 -12.36
C LYS A 158 -0.73 -8.21 -13.13
N ALA A 159 -0.49 -8.94 -14.21
CA ALA A 159 -1.55 -9.44 -15.07
C ALA A 159 -2.47 -10.44 -14.34
N TRP A 160 -1.90 -11.51 -13.76
CA TRP A 160 -2.72 -12.53 -13.08
C TRP A 160 -3.35 -11.98 -11.79
N PHE A 161 -2.66 -11.13 -11.03
CA PHE A 161 -3.20 -10.51 -9.81
C PHE A 161 -4.41 -9.62 -10.13
N THR A 162 -4.27 -8.76 -11.15
CA THR A 162 -5.37 -7.93 -11.64
C THR A 162 -6.57 -8.78 -12.07
N GLN A 163 -6.33 -9.82 -12.86
CA GLN A 163 -7.39 -10.73 -13.29
C GLN A 163 -8.08 -11.38 -12.08
N THR A 164 -7.33 -11.93 -11.13
CA THR A 164 -7.86 -12.59 -9.94
C THR A 164 -8.69 -11.62 -9.09
N CYS A 165 -8.18 -10.41 -8.82
CA CYS A 165 -8.92 -9.39 -8.07
C CYS A 165 -10.24 -9.03 -8.75
N LEU A 166 -10.25 -8.82 -10.07
CA LEU A 166 -11.45 -8.42 -10.81
C LEU A 166 -12.50 -9.54 -10.90
N THR A 167 -12.08 -10.80 -10.86
CA THR A 167 -12.99 -11.96 -10.94
C THR A 167 -13.51 -12.39 -9.57
N GLU A 168 -12.67 -12.43 -8.54
CA GLU A 168 -13.02 -13.00 -7.24
C GLU A 168 -13.50 -11.96 -6.22
N LEU A 169 -13.00 -10.71 -6.31
CA LEU A 169 -13.32 -9.62 -5.38
C LEU A 169 -14.28 -8.62 -6.03
N THR A 170 -15.52 -9.02 -6.27
CA THR A 170 -16.50 -8.28 -7.10
C THR A 170 -16.94 -6.92 -6.53
N ARG A 171 -16.68 -6.65 -5.26
CA ARG A 171 -17.02 -5.37 -4.57
C ARG A 171 -15.84 -4.44 -4.39
N THR A 172 -14.62 -4.90 -4.70
CA THR A 172 -13.38 -4.17 -4.47
C THR A 172 -13.00 -3.35 -5.69
N THR A 173 -12.53 -2.13 -5.50
CA THR A 173 -11.90 -1.33 -6.55
C THR A 173 -10.40 -1.63 -6.57
N LEU A 174 -9.87 -1.91 -7.74
CA LEU A 174 -8.45 -2.12 -7.97
C LEU A 174 -7.81 -0.85 -8.53
N ILE A 175 -6.64 -0.49 -8.01
CA ILE A 175 -5.82 0.61 -8.53
C ILE A 175 -4.42 0.07 -8.81
N GLY A 176 -4.01 0.11 -10.06
CA GLY A 176 -2.70 -0.36 -10.50
C GLY A 176 -1.88 0.75 -11.15
N ALA A 177 -0.66 0.41 -11.56
CA ALA A 177 0.24 1.35 -12.23
C ALA A 177 0.90 0.75 -13.47
N SER A 178 1.14 1.59 -14.48
CA SER A 178 1.86 1.25 -15.71
C SER A 178 2.59 2.45 -16.28
N GLY A 179 3.91 2.34 -16.40
CA GLY A 179 4.76 3.38 -16.98
C GLY A 179 5.06 4.53 -16.02
N MET A 180 6.28 4.55 -15.49
CA MET A 180 6.81 5.63 -14.66
C MET A 180 8.36 5.68 -14.69
N ALA A 181 8.97 4.92 -15.61
CA ALA A 181 10.41 4.85 -15.73
C ALA A 181 10.99 6.15 -16.36
N GLY A 182 12.31 6.30 -16.20
CA GLY A 182 13.08 7.36 -16.83
C GLY A 182 12.96 8.72 -16.17
N LEU A 183 13.31 9.75 -16.94
CA LEU A 183 13.43 11.15 -16.54
C LEU A 183 12.38 12.05 -17.18
N GLY A 184 11.32 11.47 -17.74
CA GLY A 184 10.26 12.22 -18.43
C GLY A 184 9.50 13.19 -17.52
N SER A 185 8.69 14.05 -18.12
CA SER A 185 7.87 15.02 -17.40
C SER A 185 6.92 14.33 -16.41
N ALA A 186 6.76 14.90 -15.24
CA ALA A 186 5.74 14.46 -14.27
C ALA A 186 4.31 14.58 -14.84
N ASN A 187 4.07 15.53 -15.75
CA ASN A 187 2.75 15.78 -16.37
C ASN A 187 2.30 14.65 -17.32
N THR A 188 3.17 13.71 -17.66
CA THR A 188 2.78 12.52 -18.44
C THR A 188 2.14 11.44 -17.58
N ILE A 189 2.31 11.50 -16.26
CA ILE A 189 1.66 10.57 -15.32
C ILE A 189 0.20 10.98 -15.18
N THR A 190 -0.69 10.08 -15.56
CA THR A 190 -2.14 10.32 -15.54
C THR A 190 -2.85 9.15 -14.85
N THR A 191 -4.12 9.36 -14.51
CA THR A 191 -5.01 8.30 -14.05
C THR A 191 -6.03 8.00 -15.15
N THR A 192 -6.21 6.73 -15.47
CA THR A 192 -7.20 6.26 -16.44
C THR A 192 -8.08 5.19 -15.81
N ARG A 193 -9.20 4.83 -16.45
CA ARG A 193 -10.12 3.77 -15.98
C ARG A 193 -10.36 2.76 -17.10
N PRO A 194 -9.51 1.74 -17.27
CA PRO A 194 -9.69 0.71 -18.29
C PRO A 194 -10.99 -0.10 -18.12
N PHE A 195 -11.40 -0.35 -16.88
CA PHE A 195 -12.63 -1.09 -16.54
C PHE A 195 -13.38 -0.40 -15.38
N ALA A 196 -14.65 -0.76 -15.20
CA ALA A 196 -15.55 -0.11 -14.22
C ALA A 196 -14.98 -0.03 -12.79
N ARG A 197 -14.21 -1.02 -12.36
CA ARG A 197 -13.61 -1.10 -11.01
C ARG A 197 -12.09 -1.13 -11.03
N PHE A 198 -11.47 -0.71 -12.13
CA PHE A 198 -10.02 -0.69 -12.28
C PHE A 198 -9.53 0.66 -12.75
N TYR A 199 -8.71 1.30 -11.94
CA TYR A 199 -7.99 2.52 -12.28
C TYR A 199 -6.51 2.21 -12.52
N LEU A 200 -5.90 2.85 -13.50
CA LEU A 200 -4.51 2.66 -13.87
C LEU A 200 -3.81 4.02 -13.89
N CYS A 201 -2.73 4.13 -13.12
CA CYS A 201 -1.92 5.33 -12.99
C CYS A 201 -0.57 5.14 -13.68
N GLY A 202 -0.09 6.17 -14.37
CA GLY A 202 1.20 6.13 -15.07
C GLY A 202 1.13 6.83 -16.41
N ASP A 203 2.22 6.74 -17.18
CA ASP A 203 2.26 7.27 -18.55
C ASP A 203 1.89 6.21 -19.62
N GLY A 204 1.74 4.95 -19.20
CA GLY A 204 1.36 3.83 -20.09
C GLY A 204 2.40 3.43 -21.13
N ALA A 205 3.57 4.03 -21.13
CA ALA A 205 4.55 3.91 -22.21
C ALA A 205 5.98 3.62 -21.72
N SER A 206 6.41 4.22 -20.61
CA SER A 206 7.80 4.09 -20.18
C SER A 206 8.06 2.74 -19.49
N ASP A 207 9.18 2.12 -19.86
CA ASP A 207 9.60 0.81 -19.38
C ASP A 207 11.04 0.87 -18.87
N VAL A 208 11.36 0.10 -17.84
CA VAL A 208 12.70 0.01 -17.24
C VAL A 208 13.74 -0.63 -18.16
N THR A 209 13.31 -1.39 -19.17
CA THR A 209 14.20 -2.02 -20.15
C THR A 209 14.70 -1.03 -21.20
N THR A 210 13.96 0.04 -21.42
CA THR A 210 14.25 1.06 -22.45
C THR A 210 14.66 2.42 -21.88
N HIS A 211 14.55 2.63 -20.56
CA HIS A 211 14.82 3.88 -19.87
C HIS A 211 15.84 3.69 -18.74
N ILE A 212 16.36 4.82 -18.23
CA ILE A 212 17.41 4.86 -17.17
C ILE A 212 16.95 4.22 -15.85
N SER A 213 15.91 3.56 -15.65
CA SER A 213 15.44 3.07 -14.35
C SER A 213 14.31 3.91 -13.76
N LEU A 214 13.85 3.50 -12.59
CA LEU A 214 12.87 4.23 -11.81
C LEU A 214 13.58 5.34 -11.01
N THR A 215 12.99 6.53 -10.99
CA THR A 215 13.48 7.66 -10.20
C THR A 215 12.48 8.03 -9.11
N ALA A 216 12.97 8.39 -7.91
CA ALA A 216 12.11 8.72 -6.77
C ALA A 216 11.03 9.77 -7.10
N PRO A 217 11.32 10.90 -7.80
CA PRO A 217 10.29 11.89 -8.12
C PRO A 217 9.15 11.34 -8.96
N ARG A 218 9.44 10.59 -10.03
CA ARG A 218 8.40 10.03 -10.90
C ARG A 218 7.58 8.93 -10.21
N VAL A 219 8.27 8.09 -9.43
CA VAL A 219 7.62 7.07 -8.59
C VAL A 219 6.68 7.74 -7.59
N SER A 220 7.11 8.80 -6.91
CA SER A 220 6.31 9.54 -5.95
C SER A 220 5.09 10.21 -6.59
N VAL A 221 5.22 10.78 -7.79
CA VAL A 221 4.10 11.35 -8.54
C VAL A 221 3.07 10.27 -8.87
N CYS A 222 3.51 9.13 -9.42
CA CYS A 222 2.61 8.01 -9.73
C CYS A 222 1.92 7.47 -8.46
N ALA A 223 2.68 7.28 -7.38
CA ALA A 223 2.13 6.87 -6.08
C ALA A 223 1.10 7.87 -5.54
N SER A 224 1.32 9.17 -5.74
CA SER A 224 0.37 10.22 -5.35
C SER A 224 -0.91 10.17 -6.18
N HIS A 225 -0.85 9.88 -7.48
CA HIS A 225 -2.02 9.61 -8.31
C HIS A 225 -2.82 8.43 -7.76
N MET A 226 -2.15 7.30 -7.45
CA MET A 226 -2.80 6.10 -6.90
C MET A 226 -3.44 6.37 -5.54
N ALA A 227 -2.74 7.04 -4.63
CA ALA A 227 -3.26 7.41 -3.31
C ALA A 227 -4.45 8.38 -3.41
N THR A 228 -4.41 9.34 -4.35
CA THR A 228 -5.50 10.26 -4.63
C THR A 228 -6.71 9.52 -5.19
N ALA A 229 -6.50 8.59 -6.12
CA ALA A 229 -7.58 7.74 -6.64
C ALA A 229 -8.24 6.92 -5.52
N ALA A 230 -7.45 6.30 -4.63
CA ALA A 230 -7.95 5.58 -3.46
C ALA A 230 -8.78 6.48 -2.54
N MET A 231 -8.26 7.64 -2.19
CA MET A 231 -8.96 8.64 -1.38
C MET A 231 -10.32 9.02 -2.00
N ARG A 232 -10.36 9.30 -3.29
CA ARG A 232 -11.59 9.69 -3.99
C ARG A 232 -12.63 8.57 -4.03
N VAL A 233 -12.19 7.33 -4.29
CA VAL A 233 -13.06 6.14 -4.26
C VAL A 233 -13.66 5.92 -2.86
N ILE A 234 -12.87 6.07 -1.78
CA ILE A 234 -13.37 5.98 -0.40
C ILE A 234 -14.48 7.02 -0.14
N LEU A 235 -14.35 8.19 -0.72
CA LEU A 235 -15.33 9.29 -0.59
C LEU A 235 -16.49 9.18 -1.56
N GLY A 236 -16.62 8.09 -2.33
CA GLY A 236 -17.66 7.92 -3.33
C GLY A 236 -17.55 8.89 -4.52
N ARG A 237 -16.34 9.42 -4.78
CA ARG A 237 -16.06 10.34 -5.89
C ARG A 237 -15.33 9.60 -7.00
N ASP A 238 -15.65 9.93 -8.26
CA ASP A 238 -14.92 9.39 -9.40
C ASP A 238 -13.48 9.97 -9.44
N PRO A 239 -12.42 9.16 -9.43
CA PRO A 239 -11.05 9.63 -9.58
C PRO A 239 -10.75 10.50 -10.81
N LEU A 240 -11.55 10.40 -11.86
CA LEU A 240 -11.35 11.09 -13.14
C LEU A 240 -12.16 12.38 -13.31
N GLN A 241 -13.07 12.67 -12.41
CA GLN A 241 -13.95 13.82 -12.52
C GLN A 241 -13.60 14.87 -11.47
N ASP A 242 -13.48 16.13 -11.86
CA ASP A 242 -13.46 17.23 -10.91
C ASP A 242 -14.85 17.33 -10.26
N GLY A 243 -14.86 17.22 -8.92
CA GLY A 243 -16.07 17.18 -8.12
C GLY A 243 -16.57 18.54 -7.73
#